data_9136403f2ec69470186c536efbf198a8
#
_entry.id   9136403f2ec69470186c536efbf198a8
#
_cell.length_a   1.000
_cell.length_b   1.000
_cell.length_c   1.000
_cell.angle_alpha   90.00
_cell.angle_beta   90.00
_cell.angle_gamma   90.00
#
_symmetry.space_group_name_H-M   'P 1'
#
loop_
_entity.id
_entity.type
_entity.pdbx_description
1 polymer ?
#
loop_
_entity_poly.entity_id
_entity_poly.type
_entity_poly.pdbx_seq_one_letter_code
_entity_poly.pdbx_strand_id
1 'polypeptide(L)'
;MVNVYQYSNIYRTKMLKINRQTDYAVRVVLALAKRGEGIRLSSAEIQREMMIPPALMTRIVAQLAREGLLNTFPGREGGLMLPRPAALISLKDVVEAFEGPILLSECMQAKSEDDCPFRTNCPVRSKWGRIQVVMLREMASITFEDLVQEAAGIPMALPSFV
;
A
#
# COMPACT_ATOMS: atom_id res chain seq x y z
N MET A 1 -26.77 -21.06 -28.10
CA MET A 1 -26.97 -19.82 -27.33
C MET A 1 -26.26 -19.99 -25.98
N VAL A 2 -25.09 -19.42 -25.84
CA VAL A 2 -24.31 -19.47 -24.58
C VAL A 2 -24.88 -18.41 -23.66
N ASN A 3 -25.28 -18.83 -22.47
CA ASN A 3 -25.98 -17.98 -21.49
C ASN A 3 -25.01 -16.93 -20.92
N VAL A 4 -25.19 -15.67 -21.29
CA VAL A 4 -24.39 -14.51 -20.90
C VAL A 4 -24.42 -14.27 -19.36
N TYR A 5 -25.36 -14.88 -18.64
CA TYR A 5 -25.52 -14.71 -17.19
C TYR A 5 -24.63 -15.60 -16.32
N GLN A 6 -23.88 -16.53 -16.89
CA GLN A 6 -22.97 -17.40 -16.14
C GLN A 6 -21.59 -16.75 -15.86
N TYR A 7 -21.28 -15.62 -16.49
CA TYR A 7 -20.01 -14.91 -16.29
C TYR A 7 -20.01 -13.90 -15.17
N SER A 8 -21.17 -13.61 -14.55
CA SER A 8 -21.30 -12.55 -13.54
C SER A 8 -20.74 -12.89 -12.15
N ASN A 9 -20.27 -14.12 -11.91
CA ASN A 9 -19.84 -14.55 -10.57
C ASN A 9 -18.34 -14.90 -10.45
N ILE A 10 -17.56 -14.80 -11.52
CA ILE A 10 -16.13 -15.16 -11.51
C ILE A 10 -15.24 -13.90 -11.39
N TYR A 11 -15.75 -12.73 -11.79
CA TYR A 11 -15.00 -11.48 -11.76
C TYR A 11 -15.43 -10.62 -10.59
N ARG A 12 -15.06 -11.02 -9.38
CA ARG A 12 -14.87 -10.05 -8.32
C ARG A 12 -13.59 -9.28 -8.68
N THR A 13 -13.74 -8.38 -9.65
CA THR A 13 -12.68 -7.51 -10.14
C THR A 13 -12.11 -6.79 -8.92
N LYS A 14 -10.93 -7.18 -8.48
CA LYS A 14 -10.13 -6.33 -7.60
C LYS A 14 -9.75 -5.13 -8.45
N MET A 15 -10.61 -4.13 -8.47
CA MET A 15 -10.21 -2.82 -8.96
C MET A 15 -8.96 -2.41 -8.19
N LEU A 16 -8.05 -1.74 -8.84
CA LEU A 16 -6.89 -1.10 -8.19
C LEU A 16 -7.44 -0.05 -7.20
N LYS A 17 -7.81 -0.52 -6.03
CA LYS A 17 -8.39 0.28 -4.96
C LYS A 17 -7.59 0.02 -3.70
N ILE A 18 -6.89 1.04 -3.27
CA ILE A 18 -6.26 1.03 -1.95
C ILE A 18 -7.37 0.89 -0.91
N ASN A 19 -7.34 -0.18 -0.13
CA ASN A 19 -8.34 -0.41 0.90
C ASN A 19 -8.10 0.49 2.12
N ARG A 20 -9.13 0.62 2.98
CA ARG A 20 -9.01 1.48 4.17
C ARG A 20 -7.94 1.03 5.16
N GLN A 21 -7.63 -0.26 5.25
CA GLN A 21 -6.57 -0.74 6.12
C GLN A 21 -5.20 -0.28 5.62
N THR A 22 -4.98 -0.33 4.32
CA THR A 22 -3.76 0.16 3.68
C THR A 22 -3.61 1.67 3.87
N ASP A 23 -4.68 2.45 3.69
CA ASP A 23 -4.69 3.90 3.96
C ASP A 23 -4.32 4.20 5.43
N TYR A 24 -4.91 3.47 6.38
CA TYR A 24 -4.55 3.63 7.79
C TYR A 24 -3.12 3.16 8.09
N ALA A 25 -2.61 2.13 7.41
CA ALA A 25 -1.23 1.70 7.57
C ALA A 25 -0.24 2.77 7.11
N VAL A 26 -0.51 3.40 5.96
CA VAL A 26 0.26 4.57 5.48
C VAL A 26 0.25 5.68 6.53
N ARG A 27 -0.89 5.98 7.16
CA ARG A 27 -0.98 6.99 8.22
C ARG A 27 -0.18 6.62 9.47
N VAL A 28 -0.15 5.34 9.86
CA VAL A 28 0.67 4.88 11.00
C VAL A 28 2.15 5.12 10.72
N VAL A 29 2.63 4.72 9.55
CA VAL A 29 4.05 4.91 9.17
C VAL A 29 4.38 6.40 9.07
N LEU A 30 3.48 7.21 8.49
CA LEU A 30 3.64 8.66 8.39
C LEU A 30 3.71 9.34 9.77
N ALA A 31 2.88 8.92 10.73
CA ALA A 31 2.92 9.46 12.09
C ALA A 31 4.28 9.24 12.76
N LEU A 32 4.83 8.03 12.59
CA LEU A 32 6.15 7.69 13.10
C LEU A 32 7.26 8.44 12.36
N ALA A 33 7.18 8.54 11.04
CA ALA A 33 8.15 9.29 10.24
C ALA A 33 8.24 10.78 10.64
N LYS A 34 7.10 11.41 10.91
CA LYS A 34 7.04 12.81 11.39
C LYS A 34 7.77 13.06 12.71
N ARG A 35 7.94 12.05 13.55
CA ARG A 35 8.63 12.20 14.85
C ARG A 35 10.15 12.04 14.75
N GLY A 36 10.62 11.47 13.63
CA GLY A 36 12.03 11.22 13.40
C GLY A 36 12.51 9.85 13.88
N GLU A 37 13.77 9.57 13.62
CA GLU A 37 14.39 8.29 13.92
C GLU A 37 14.51 8.04 15.43
N GLY A 38 14.35 6.78 15.83
CA GLY A 38 14.50 6.35 17.21
C GLY A 38 13.38 6.77 18.17
N ILE A 39 12.43 7.58 17.72
CA ILE A 39 11.32 8.04 18.56
C ILE A 39 10.20 6.99 18.59
N ARG A 40 9.72 6.70 19.80
CA ARG A 40 8.59 5.80 20.02
C ARG A 40 7.30 6.58 20.22
N LEU A 41 6.23 6.13 19.60
CA LEU A 41 4.87 6.60 19.84
C LEU A 41 4.00 5.48 20.38
N SER A 42 3.13 5.78 21.31
CA SER A 42 2.11 4.83 21.73
C SER A 42 1.05 4.65 20.63
N SER A 43 0.43 3.47 20.57
CA SER A 43 -0.69 3.22 19.65
C SER A 43 -1.84 4.22 19.86
N ALA A 44 -2.07 4.65 21.10
CA ALA A 44 -3.12 5.60 21.43
C ALA A 44 -2.85 7.03 20.89
N GLU A 45 -1.60 7.46 20.88
CA GLU A 45 -1.20 8.74 20.27
C GLU A 45 -1.42 8.71 18.76
N ILE A 46 -0.94 7.66 18.10
CA ILE A 46 -1.13 7.50 16.64
C ILE A 46 -2.61 7.44 16.27
N GLN A 47 -3.42 6.69 17.04
CA GLN A 47 -4.87 6.61 16.82
C GLN A 47 -5.54 7.98 16.85
N ARG A 48 -5.22 8.80 17.85
CA ARG A 48 -5.79 10.15 17.99
C ARG A 48 -5.33 11.07 16.88
N GLU A 49 -4.03 11.10 16.61
CA GLU A 49 -3.43 12.00 15.62
C GLU A 49 -3.94 11.69 14.21
N MET A 50 -4.01 10.41 13.86
CA MET A 50 -4.35 9.96 12.51
C MET A 50 -5.81 9.52 12.35
N MET A 51 -6.64 9.71 13.38
CA MET A 51 -8.06 9.36 13.38
C MET A 51 -8.31 7.91 12.94
N ILE A 52 -7.51 6.97 13.45
CA ILE A 52 -7.62 5.55 13.12
C ILE A 52 -8.62 4.89 14.08
N PRO A 53 -9.62 4.12 13.58
CA PRO A 53 -10.52 3.38 14.43
C PRO A 53 -9.78 2.39 15.33
N PRO A 54 -10.06 2.35 16.67
CA PRO A 54 -9.37 1.47 17.62
C PRO A 54 -9.37 0.00 17.20
N ALA A 55 -10.50 -0.47 16.67
CA ALA A 55 -10.68 -1.86 16.22
C ALA A 55 -9.72 -2.29 15.09
N LEU A 56 -9.17 -1.35 14.34
CA LEU A 56 -8.25 -1.62 13.22
C LEU A 56 -6.79 -1.51 13.64
N MET A 57 -6.46 -0.72 14.66
CA MET A 57 -5.09 -0.40 15.03
C MET A 57 -4.25 -1.63 15.35
N THR A 58 -4.76 -2.54 16.18
CA THR A 58 -4.04 -3.77 16.56
C THR A 58 -3.69 -4.62 15.34
N ARG A 59 -4.63 -4.77 14.41
CA ARG A 59 -4.43 -5.56 13.19
C ARG A 59 -3.42 -4.89 12.25
N ILE A 60 -3.48 -3.57 12.10
CA ILE A 60 -2.56 -2.80 11.27
C ILE A 60 -1.13 -2.90 11.83
N VAL A 61 -0.96 -2.69 13.14
CA VAL A 61 0.34 -2.80 13.81
C VAL A 61 0.93 -4.19 13.65
N ALA A 62 0.11 -5.25 13.87
CA ALA A 62 0.57 -6.62 13.71
C ALA A 62 1.03 -6.92 12.28
N GLN A 63 0.31 -6.42 11.27
CA GLN A 63 0.67 -6.59 9.87
C GLN A 63 1.98 -5.85 9.54
N LEU A 64 2.09 -4.56 9.89
CA LEU A 64 3.30 -3.76 9.67
C LEU A 64 4.53 -4.39 10.35
N ALA A 65 4.38 -4.91 11.58
CA ALA A 65 5.46 -5.56 12.29
C ALA A 65 5.89 -6.87 11.60
N ARG A 66 4.94 -7.67 11.12
CA ARG A 66 5.22 -8.91 10.39
C ARG A 66 5.99 -8.67 9.10
N GLU A 67 5.69 -7.58 8.39
CA GLU A 67 6.37 -7.18 7.15
C GLU A 67 7.67 -6.37 7.39
N GLY A 68 8.10 -6.23 8.66
CA GLY A 68 9.34 -5.53 9.00
C GLY A 68 9.30 -4.03 8.73
N LEU A 69 8.10 -3.43 8.71
CA LEU A 69 7.87 -1.99 8.53
C LEU A 69 7.69 -1.26 9.86
N LEU A 70 7.66 -2.01 10.97
CA LEU A 70 7.42 -1.47 12.30
C LEU A 70 8.05 -2.37 13.38
N ASN A 71 8.65 -1.77 14.39
CA ASN A 71 9.05 -2.42 15.63
C ASN A 71 8.06 -2.10 16.74
N THR A 72 7.70 -3.12 17.52
CA THR A 72 6.82 -3.00 18.69
C THR A 72 7.60 -3.24 19.97
N PHE A 73 7.39 -2.38 20.97
CA PHE A 73 8.03 -2.50 22.28
C PHE A 73 6.94 -2.62 23.34
N PRO A 74 6.90 -3.72 24.11
CA PRO A 74 5.92 -3.92 25.18
C PRO A 74 6.23 -3.07 26.42
N GLY A 75 5.23 -2.90 27.29
CA GLY A 75 5.40 -2.26 28.60
C GLY A 75 4.97 -0.79 28.65
N ARG A 76 5.14 -0.17 29.83
CA ARG A 76 4.70 1.22 30.09
C ARG A 76 5.45 2.25 29.25
N GLU A 77 6.75 2.03 29.04
CA GLU A 77 7.60 2.84 28.17
C GLU A 77 7.74 2.25 26.76
N GLY A 78 6.81 1.35 26.43
CA GLY A 78 6.74 0.71 25.12
C GLY A 78 6.26 1.65 24.04
N GLY A 79 5.94 1.09 22.89
CA GLY A 79 5.42 1.85 21.76
C GLY A 79 5.80 1.25 20.43
N LEU A 80 5.62 2.05 19.41
CA LEU A 80 5.87 1.72 18.03
C LEU A 80 6.98 2.63 17.49
N MET A 81 7.86 2.08 16.67
CA MET A 81 8.99 2.80 16.09
C MET A 81 9.28 2.25 14.68
N LEU A 82 9.77 3.09 13.78
CA LEU A 82 10.26 2.62 12.49
C LEU A 82 11.55 1.79 12.67
N PRO A 83 11.71 0.67 11.95
CA PRO A 83 12.90 -0.18 12.04
C PRO A 83 14.11 0.40 11.29
N ARG A 84 13.88 1.37 10.40
CA ARG A 84 14.87 2.02 9.56
C ARG A 84 14.43 3.45 9.22
N PRO A 85 15.34 4.32 8.74
CA PRO A 85 15.02 5.69 8.34
C PRO A 85 13.81 5.78 7.40
N ALA A 86 13.00 6.82 7.55
CA ALA A 86 11.82 7.06 6.71
C ALA A 86 12.16 7.18 5.21
N ALA A 87 13.36 7.66 4.89
CA ALA A 87 13.92 7.70 3.53
C ALA A 87 14.10 6.32 2.88
N LEU A 88 14.15 5.25 3.68
CA LEU A 88 14.31 3.87 3.23
C LEU A 88 13.01 3.06 3.26
N ILE A 89 11.88 3.72 3.50
CA ILE A 89 10.54 3.13 3.47
C ILE A 89 9.73 3.85 2.42
N SER A 90 9.34 3.14 1.38
CA SER A 90 8.54 3.69 0.27
C SER A 90 7.04 3.46 0.47
N LEU A 91 6.24 4.25 -0.23
CA LEU A 91 4.79 4.03 -0.32
C LEU A 91 4.46 2.63 -0.86
N LYS A 92 5.26 2.14 -1.83
CA LYS A 92 5.14 0.79 -2.37
C LYS A 92 5.26 -0.28 -1.29
N ASP A 93 6.24 -0.17 -0.38
CA ASP A 93 6.48 -1.17 0.68
C ASP A 93 5.24 -1.35 1.55
N VAL A 94 4.61 -0.25 1.96
CA VAL A 94 3.41 -0.30 2.79
C VAL A 94 2.20 -0.82 2.02
N VAL A 95 2.03 -0.43 0.76
CA VAL A 95 0.90 -0.91 -0.04
C VAL A 95 1.03 -2.42 -0.31
N GLU A 96 2.20 -2.90 -0.72
CA GLU A 96 2.41 -4.34 -0.96
C GLU A 96 2.26 -5.19 0.31
N ALA A 97 2.60 -4.65 1.47
CA ALA A 97 2.40 -5.31 2.76
C ALA A 97 0.92 -5.64 3.06
N PHE A 98 -0.02 -4.87 2.55
CA PHE A 98 -1.46 -5.02 2.82
C PHE A 98 -2.26 -5.57 1.64
N GLU A 99 -1.92 -5.17 0.42
CA GLU A 99 -2.63 -5.60 -0.79
C GLU A 99 -2.00 -6.85 -1.42
N GLY A 100 -0.77 -7.18 -1.03
CA GLY A 100 0.04 -8.18 -1.74
C GLY A 100 0.60 -7.61 -3.05
N PRO A 101 1.10 -8.46 -3.94
CA PRO A 101 1.65 -8.01 -5.22
C PRO A 101 0.63 -7.21 -6.01
N ILE A 102 0.99 -5.99 -6.38
CA ILE A 102 0.11 -5.09 -7.11
C ILE A 102 0.15 -5.48 -8.59
N LEU A 103 -0.99 -5.86 -9.14
CA LEU A 103 -1.14 -6.25 -10.53
C LEU A 103 -2.28 -5.46 -11.19
N LEU A 104 -1.98 -4.84 -12.32
CA LEU A 104 -2.98 -4.10 -13.10
C LEU A 104 -3.96 -5.01 -13.83
N SER A 105 -3.56 -6.24 -14.13
CA SER A 105 -4.39 -7.18 -14.91
C SER A 105 -4.05 -8.61 -14.51
N GLU A 106 -5.06 -9.46 -14.45
CA GLU A 106 -4.92 -10.90 -14.18
C GLU A 106 -4.04 -11.60 -15.21
N CYS A 107 -4.04 -11.13 -16.45
CA CYS A 107 -3.19 -11.70 -17.49
C CYS A 107 -1.69 -11.56 -17.21
N MET A 108 -1.29 -10.68 -16.27
CA MET A 108 0.10 -10.57 -15.81
C MET A 108 0.51 -11.77 -14.94
N GLN A 109 -0.45 -12.45 -14.32
CA GLN A 109 -0.22 -13.68 -13.54
C GLN A 109 -0.28 -14.94 -14.38
N ALA A 110 -0.83 -14.88 -15.60
CA ALA A 110 -0.99 -16.04 -16.47
C ALA A 110 0.36 -16.75 -16.71
N LYS A 111 0.45 -18.01 -16.33
CA LYS A 111 1.67 -18.83 -16.43
C LYS A 111 1.63 -19.77 -17.63
N SER A 112 0.43 -20.08 -18.13
CA SER A 112 0.19 -21.00 -19.25
C SER A 112 -0.78 -20.41 -20.26
N GLU A 113 -0.95 -21.06 -21.41
CA GLU A 113 -1.96 -20.70 -22.41
C GLU A 113 -3.37 -21.05 -21.94
N ASP A 114 -3.51 -22.03 -21.03
CA ASP A 114 -4.79 -22.36 -20.40
C ASP A 114 -5.33 -21.21 -19.56
N ASP A 115 -4.42 -20.43 -18.91
CA ASP A 115 -4.80 -19.24 -18.16
C ASP A 115 -5.18 -18.07 -19.07
N CYS A 116 -4.55 -17.97 -20.27
CA CYS A 116 -4.83 -16.92 -21.24
C CYS A 116 -4.42 -17.37 -22.65
N PRO A 117 -5.37 -17.66 -23.53
CA PRO A 117 -5.08 -18.13 -24.91
C PRO A 117 -4.32 -17.09 -25.77
N PHE A 118 -4.31 -15.83 -25.37
CA PHE A 118 -3.57 -14.76 -26.07
C PHE A 118 -2.20 -14.45 -25.43
N ARG A 119 -1.75 -15.25 -24.46
CA ARG A 119 -0.55 -14.97 -23.66
C ARG A 119 0.68 -14.68 -24.50
N THR A 120 0.91 -15.41 -25.56
CA THR A 120 2.11 -15.30 -26.44
C THR A 120 2.02 -14.15 -27.44
N ASN A 121 0.80 -13.81 -27.92
CA ASN A 121 0.57 -12.87 -29.02
C ASN A 121 -0.32 -11.67 -28.66
N CYS A 122 -0.54 -11.40 -27.38
CA CYS A 122 -1.42 -10.32 -26.97
C CYS A 122 -0.73 -8.95 -27.08
N PRO A 123 -1.18 -8.04 -27.96
CA PRO A 123 -0.56 -6.72 -28.12
C PRO A 123 -0.80 -5.81 -26.90
N VAL A 124 -1.84 -6.10 -26.11
CA VAL A 124 -2.21 -5.29 -24.94
C VAL A 124 -1.39 -5.70 -23.72
N ARG A 125 -1.00 -6.96 -23.58
CA ARG A 125 -0.24 -7.46 -22.42
C ARG A 125 1.06 -6.68 -22.20
N SER A 126 1.82 -6.40 -23.26
CA SER A 126 3.05 -5.64 -23.19
C SER A 126 2.82 -4.19 -22.71
N LYS A 127 1.67 -3.62 -23.07
CA LYS A 127 1.27 -2.27 -22.63
C LYS A 127 0.90 -2.24 -21.17
N TRP A 128 0.13 -3.22 -20.69
CA TRP A 128 -0.18 -3.38 -19.26
C TRP A 128 1.10 -3.56 -18.43
N GLY A 129 2.02 -4.41 -18.88
CA GLY A 129 3.30 -4.61 -18.20
C GLY A 129 4.10 -3.32 -18.08
N ARG A 130 4.13 -2.50 -19.14
CA ARG A 130 4.83 -1.22 -19.12
C ARG A 130 4.18 -0.23 -18.15
N ILE A 131 2.85 -0.11 -18.16
CA ILE A 131 2.12 0.77 -17.23
C ILE A 131 2.36 0.32 -15.79
N GLN A 132 2.29 -0.99 -15.51
CA GLN A 132 2.56 -1.54 -14.20
C GLN A 132 3.97 -1.19 -13.69
N VAL A 133 4.98 -1.35 -14.54
CA VAL A 133 6.37 -1.00 -14.18
C VAL A 133 6.51 0.48 -13.83
N VAL A 134 5.89 1.36 -14.60
CA VAL A 134 5.89 2.81 -14.33
C VAL A 134 5.23 3.10 -13.00
N MET A 135 4.04 2.55 -12.77
CA MET A 135 3.28 2.74 -11.52
C MET A 135 4.06 2.24 -10.30
N LEU A 136 4.61 1.02 -10.36
CA LEU A 136 5.37 0.46 -9.24
C LEU A 136 6.67 1.24 -8.98
N ARG A 137 7.31 1.74 -10.02
CA ARG A 137 8.50 2.59 -9.89
C ARG A 137 8.15 3.90 -9.21
N GLU A 138 7.07 4.54 -9.62
CA GLU A 138 6.60 5.79 -9.00
C GLU A 138 6.28 5.57 -7.53
N MET A 139 5.52 4.54 -7.18
CA MET A 139 5.24 4.22 -5.78
C MET A 139 6.49 3.89 -4.97
N ALA A 140 7.52 3.31 -5.58
CA ALA A 140 8.78 3.00 -4.93
C ALA A 140 9.69 4.24 -4.76
N SER A 141 9.52 5.26 -5.59
CA SER A 141 10.28 6.52 -5.49
C SER A 141 9.73 7.46 -4.42
N ILE A 142 8.46 7.31 -4.02
CA ILE A 142 7.84 8.13 -2.97
C ILE A 142 8.22 7.53 -1.61
N THR A 143 9.11 8.18 -0.88
CA THR A 143 9.51 7.77 0.47
C THR A 143 8.65 8.42 1.55
N PHE A 144 8.65 7.86 2.77
CA PHE A 144 7.97 8.51 3.88
C PHE A 144 8.68 9.77 4.37
N GLU A 145 9.95 9.95 4.07
CA GLU A 145 10.65 11.22 4.27
C GLU A 145 10.10 12.30 3.34
N ASP A 146 9.92 12.00 2.05
CA ASP A 146 9.31 12.94 1.08
C ASP A 146 7.91 13.35 1.53
N LEU A 147 7.07 12.38 1.95
CA LEU A 147 5.73 12.67 2.44
C LEU A 147 5.71 13.55 3.70
N VAL A 148 6.71 13.43 4.58
CA VAL A 148 6.85 14.33 5.74
C VAL A 148 7.25 15.73 5.32
N GLN A 149 8.18 15.86 4.38
CA GLN A 149 8.64 17.16 3.85
C GLN A 149 7.50 17.87 3.11
N GLU A 150 6.78 17.16 2.28
CA GLU A 150 5.62 17.69 1.57
C GLU A 150 4.52 18.16 2.55
N ALA A 151 4.20 17.38 3.58
CA ALA A 151 3.19 17.75 4.57
C ALA A 151 3.55 19.03 5.35
N ALA A 152 4.82 19.40 5.44
CA ALA A 152 5.30 20.62 6.09
C ALA A 152 5.20 21.87 5.22
N GLY A 153 5.05 21.76 3.90
CA GLY A 153 5.21 22.86 2.96
C GLY A 153 4.10 23.09 1.93
N ILE A 154 3.06 22.26 1.81
CA ILE A 154 2.15 22.34 0.66
C ILE A 154 0.68 22.57 1.05
N PRO A 155 0.01 23.60 0.47
CA PRO A 155 -1.42 23.54 0.25
C PRO A 155 -1.69 22.41 -0.77
N MET A 156 -2.33 21.34 -0.34
CA MET A 156 -2.63 20.16 -1.13
C MET A 156 -3.63 20.50 -2.24
N ALA A 157 -3.12 20.94 -3.39
CA ALA A 157 -3.88 20.98 -4.61
C ALA A 157 -3.79 19.61 -5.25
N LEU A 158 -4.86 18.82 -5.18
CA LEU A 158 -4.96 17.61 -5.97
C LEU A 158 -4.86 17.99 -7.46
N PRO A 159 -4.04 17.29 -8.26
CA PRO A 159 -4.08 17.46 -9.70
C PRO A 159 -5.49 17.16 -10.19
N SER A 160 -6.11 18.10 -10.88
CA SER A 160 -7.38 17.87 -11.54
C SER A 160 -7.14 16.90 -12.69
N PHE A 161 -7.50 15.65 -12.47
CA PHE A 161 -7.61 14.70 -13.57
C PHE A 161 -8.88 15.03 -14.35
N VAL A 162 -8.73 15.72 -15.49
CA VAL A 162 -9.75 15.87 -16.53
C VAL A 162 -9.53 14.78 -17.55
#